data_72d3042e910b7b38cb7a2bb9db01b329
#
_entry.id   72d3042e910b7b38cb7a2bb9db01b329
#
_cell.length_a   1.000
_cell.length_b   1.000
_cell.length_c   1.000
_cell.angle_alpha   90.00
_cell.angle_beta   90.00
_cell.angle_gamma   90.00
#
_symmetry.space_group_name_H-M   'P 1'
#
loop_
_entity.id
_entity.type
_entity.pdbx_description
1 polymer ?
#
loop_
_entity_poly.entity_id
_entity_poly.type
_entity_poly.pdbx_seq_one_letter_code
_entity_poly.pdbx_strand_id
1 'polypeptide(L)'
;NIVLIAVIALGIYSLFGISGEITGGDGYTFAEAIANISGTGTAMFVAVVLGVMIADCLKFCIANKAVIGKVRPAVAIKTSFLGRFYDGITPFSTGGQPMQIYYMTTKGVSGAESSAIVLIRYFGTIFAFTFLGALSMILGVVFGVLDGISGSTILMVAGWIGLAVNLILPIFITFFICLPGLASRCTT
;
A
#
# COMPACT_ATOMS: atom_id res chain seq x y z
N ASN A 1 11.53 6.88 21.70
CA ASN A 1 10.49 7.88 21.37
C ASN A 1 11.07 9.18 20.79
N ILE A 2 12.32 9.58 21.16
CA ILE A 2 12.97 10.79 20.62
C ILE A 2 13.25 10.66 19.12
N VAL A 3 13.70 9.48 18.67
CA VAL A 3 13.96 9.20 17.24
C VAL A 3 12.67 9.31 16.42
N LEU A 4 11.54 8.82 16.95
CA LEU A 4 10.25 8.91 16.28
C LEU A 4 9.79 10.37 16.12
N ILE A 5 9.92 11.16 17.19
CA ILE A 5 9.59 12.59 17.19
C ILE A 5 10.50 13.32 16.19
N ALA A 6 11.80 13.00 16.17
CA ALA A 6 12.74 13.60 15.22
C ALA A 6 12.39 13.25 13.76
N VAL A 7 12.02 12.00 13.46
CA VAL A 7 11.61 11.58 12.11
C VAL A 7 10.30 12.26 11.67
N ILE A 8 9.32 12.38 12.58
CA ILE A 8 8.07 13.09 12.31
C ILE A 8 8.35 14.58 12.09
N ALA A 9 9.16 15.20 12.95
CA ALA A 9 9.55 16.61 12.82
C ALA A 9 10.32 16.88 11.52
N LEU A 10 11.22 15.97 11.14
CA LEU A 10 11.97 16.05 9.87
C LEU A 10 11.03 15.87 8.67
N GLY A 11 10.07 14.96 8.75
CA GLY A 11 9.04 14.76 7.71
C GLY A 11 8.15 16.00 7.56
N ILE A 12 7.71 16.59 8.66
CA ILE A 12 6.94 17.83 8.65
C ILE A 12 7.80 18.98 8.11
N TYR A 13 9.03 19.12 8.58
CA TYR A 13 9.96 20.16 8.11
C TYR A 13 10.25 20.01 6.60
N SER A 14 10.45 18.79 6.09
CA SER A 14 10.66 18.54 4.66
C SER A 14 9.43 18.88 3.83
N LEU A 15 8.21 18.58 4.32
CA LEU A 15 6.98 18.95 3.64
C LEU A 15 6.79 20.47 3.53
N PHE A 16 7.12 21.20 4.60
CA PHE A 16 7.05 22.67 4.59
C PHE A 16 8.26 23.32 3.90
N GLY A 17 9.44 22.72 3.96
CA GLY A 17 10.65 23.22 3.29
C GLY A 17 10.59 23.01 1.77
N ILE A 18 10.12 21.86 1.31
CA ILE A 18 9.93 21.57 -0.12
C ILE A 18 8.84 22.47 -0.72
N SER A 19 7.81 22.85 0.05
CA SER A 19 6.81 23.80 -0.42
C SER A 19 7.40 25.18 -0.74
N GLY A 20 8.52 25.57 -0.10
CA GLY A 20 9.25 26.81 -0.36
C GLY A 20 10.13 26.77 -1.63
N GLU A 21 10.71 25.62 -1.96
CA GLU A 21 11.60 25.47 -3.14
C GLU A 21 10.87 25.09 -4.43
N ILE A 22 9.72 24.42 -4.35
CA ILE A 22 8.85 24.14 -5.52
C ILE A 22 8.20 25.45 -6.02
N THR A 23 8.21 26.51 -5.22
CA THR A 23 7.69 27.85 -5.53
C THR A 23 8.67 28.71 -6.35
N GLY A 24 9.75 28.16 -6.86
CA GLY A 24 10.72 28.84 -7.73
C GLY A 24 10.22 29.07 -9.15
N GLY A 25 9.09 29.72 -9.30
CA GLY A 25 8.46 30.13 -10.56
C GLY A 25 6.96 29.89 -10.48
N ASP A 26 6.17 30.97 -10.38
CA ASP A 26 4.69 31.03 -10.41
C ASP A 26 3.96 29.96 -9.52
N GLY A 27 4.53 29.62 -8.39
CA GLY A 27 4.04 28.56 -7.52
C GLY A 27 2.82 28.98 -6.71
N TYR A 28 1.74 28.26 -6.90
CA TYR A 28 0.54 28.36 -6.05
C TYR A 28 0.89 28.02 -4.61
N THR A 29 0.51 28.86 -3.67
CA THR A 29 0.51 28.48 -2.25
C THR A 29 -0.41 27.28 -2.04
N PHE A 30 -0.15 26.46 -1.00
CA PHE A 30 -1.00 25.32 -0.67
C PHE A 30 -2.49 25.73 -0.52
N ALA A 31 -2.75 26.92 0.00
CA ALA A 31 -4.10 27.48 0.10
C ALA A 31 -4.72 27.76 -1.28
N GLU A 32 -3.96 28.31 -2.21
CA GLU A 32 -4.40 28.57 -3.60
C GLU A 32 -4.59 27.26 -4.37
N ALA A 33 -3.73 26.26 -4.14
CA ALA A 33 -3.89 24.93 -4.71
C ALA A 33 -5.22 24.29 -4.26
N ILE A 34 -5.57 24.39 -2.99
CA ILE A 34 -6.85 23.91 -2.45
C ILE A 34 -8.02 24.74 -3.03
N ALA A 35 -7.90 26.07 -3.08
CA ALA A 35 -8.95 26.93 -3.58
C ALA A 35 -9.23 26.71 -5.09
N ASN A 36 -8.22 26.30 -5.84
CA ASN A 36 -8.31 26.02 -7.28
C ASN A 36 -8.72 24.59 -7.63
N ILE A 37 -8.93 23.71 -6.63
CA ILE A 37 -9.43 22.34 -6.89
C ILE A 37 -10.84 22.46 -7.47
N SER A 38 -11.01 22.07 -8.73
CA SER A 38 -12.33 22.04 -9.35
C SER A 38 -13.24 21.05 -8.62
N GLY A 39 -14.54 21.35 -8.50
CA GLY A 39 -15.51 20.44 -7.91
C GLY A 39 -15.49 19.04 -8.56
N THR A 40 -15.22 18.97 -9.85
CA THR A 40 -15.05 17.72 -10.61
C THR A 40 -13.82 16.95 -10.13
N GLY A 41 -12.68 17.62 -9.90
CA GLY A 41 -11.46 17.00 -9.38
C GLY A 41 -11.68 16.42 -7.97
N THR A 42 -12.36 17.15 -7.10
CA THR A 42 -12.71 16.69 -5.76
C THR A 42 -13.62 15.47 -5.82
N ALA A 43 -14.66 15.50 -6.66
CA ALA A 43 -15.57 14.36 -6.83
C ALA A 43 -14.83 13.11 -7.34
N MET A 44 -13.92 13.28 -8.28
CA MET A 44 -13.10 12.22 -8.84
C MET A 44 -12.16 11.63 -7.79
N PHE A 45 -11.51 12.47 -6.98
CA PHE A 45 -10.68 12.02 -5.86
C PHE A 45 -11.47 11.21 -4.83
N VAL A 46 -12.63 11.70 -4.40
CA VAL A 46 -13.52 10.98 -3.48
C VAL A 46 -13.96 9.64 -4.06
N ALA A 47 -14.34 9.60 -5.34
CA ALA A 47 -14.73 8.37 -6.03
C ALA A 47 -13.59 7.33 -6.05
N VAL A 48 -12.35 7.76 -6.32
CA VAL A 48 -11.18 6.88 -6.28
C VAL A 48 -10.92 6.35 -4.88
N VAL A 49 -10.97 7.19 -3.85
CA VAL A 49 -10.78 6.79 -2.45
C VAL A 49 -11.82 5.75 -2.05
N LEU A 50 -13.09 6.01 -2.34
CA LEU A 50 -14.18 5.06 -2.06
C LEU A 50 -13.99 3.75 -2.83
N GLY A 51 -13.58 3.80 -4.09
CA GLY A 51 -13.28 2.62 -4.90
C GLY A 51 -12.17 1.76 -4.28
N VAL A 52 -11.10 2.38 -3.81
CA VAL A 52 -10.00 1.69 -3.13
C VAL A 52 -10.48 1.05 -1.82
N MET A 53 -11.32 1.73 -1.04
CA MET A 53 -11.88 1.18 0.20
C MET A 53 -12.79 -0.01 -0.06
N ILE A 54 -13.64 0.06 -1.09
CA ILE A 54 -14.50 -1.05 -1.51
C ILE A 54 -13.65 -2.24 -1.96
N ALA A 55 -12.62 -2.01 -2.77
CA ALA A 55 -11.71 -3.06 -3.22
C ALA A 55 -10.98 -3.75 -2.06
N ASP A 56 -10.58 -3.01 -1.03
CA ASP A 56 -9.98 -3.60 0.17
C ASP A 56 -10.97 -4.47 0.95
N CYS A 57 -12.21 -4.03 1.11
CA CYS A 57 -13.26 -4.82 1.75
C CYS A 57 -13.55 -6.10 0.96
N LEU A 58 -13.60 -6.02 -0.37
CA LEU A 58 -13.81 -7.18 -1.25
C LEU A 58 -12.65 -8.19 -1.14
N LYS A 59 -11.40 -7.73 -1.09
CA LYS A 59 -10.23 -8.60 -0.87
C LYS A 59 -10.37 -9.40 0.44
N PHE A 60 -10.80 -8.75 1.52
CA PHE A 60 -11.08 -9.45 2.78
C PHE A 60 -12.22 -10.45 2.68
N CYS A 61 -13.30 -10.12 2.00
CA CYS A 61 -14.42 -11.03 1.78
C CYS A 61 -13.98 -12.28 1.00
N ILE A 62 -13.18 -12.09 -0.05
CA ILE A 62 -12.64 -13.18 -0.87
C ILE A 62 -11.70 -14.06 -0.04
N ALA A 63 -10.77 -13.46 0.72
CA ALA A 63 -9.85 -14.19 1.58
C ALA A 63 -10.59 -14.97 2.70
N ASN A 64 -11.61 -14.38 3.32
CA ASN A 64 -12.48 -15.07 4.28
C ASN A 64 -13.17 -16.28 3.64
N LYS A 65 -13.71 -16.12 2.43
CA LYS A 65 -14.36 -17.23 1.72
C LYS A 65 -13.37 -18.35 1.40
N ALA A 66 -12.15 -17.98 1.00
CA ALA A 66 -11.11 -18.95 0.65
C ALA A 66 -10.62 -19.77 1.86
N VAL A 67 -10.48 -19.15 3.04
CA VAL A 67 -9.92 -19.80 4.23
C VAL A 67 -10.99 -20.45 5.09
N ILE A 68 -12.11 -19.75 5.36
CA ILE A 68 -13.15 -20.22 6.31
C ILE A 68 -14.33 -20.85 5.56
N GLY A 69 -14.42 -20.69 4.24
CA GLY A 69 -15.58 -21.13 3.44
C GLY A 69 -16.82 -20.24 3.61
N LYS A 70 -16.77 -19.19 4.43
CA LYS A 70 -17.90 -18.29 4.71
C LYS A 70 -17.51 -16.84 4.50
N VAL A 71 -18.43 -16.07 3.94
CA VAL A 71 -18.27 -14.61 3.81
C VAL A 71 -18.90 -13.94 5.03
N ARG A 72 -18.12 -13.13 5.75
CA ARG A 72 -18.58 -12.31 6.88
C ARG A 72 -18.35 -10.83 6.53
N PRO A 73 -19.22 -10.18 5.73
CA PRO A 73 -18.95 -8.84 5.21
C PRO A 73 -18.77 -7.79 6.30
N ALA A 74 -19.57 -7.85 7.36
CA ALA A 74 -19.45 -6.91 8.48
C ALA A 74 -18.10 -7.01 9.21
N VAL A 75 -17.56 -8.23 9.36
CA VAL A 75 -16.22 -8.44 9.94
C VAL A 75 -15.16 -7.95 8.97
N ALA A 76 -15.27 -8.27 7.68
CA ALA A 76 -14.34 -7.86 6.65
C ALA A 76 -14.21 -6.33 6.55
N ILE A 77 -15.33 -5.61 6.53
CA ILE A 77 -15.37 -4.15 6.49
C ILE A 77 -14.67 -3.57 7.72
N LYS A 78 -15.06 -4.00 8.92
CA LYS A 78 -14.46 -3.49 10.17
C LYS A 78 -12.98 -3.79 10.25
N THR A 79 -12.55 -4.99 9.83
CA THR A 79 -11.13 -5.39 9.80
C THR A 79 -10.33 -4.51 8.82
N SER A 80 -10.91 -4.18 7.66
CA SER A 80 -10.26 -3.32 6.67
C SER A 80 -10.02 -1.91 7.22
N PHE A 81 -11.05 -1.30 7.79
CA PHE A 81 -10.95 0.03 8.40
C PHE A 81 -9.98 0.06 9.58
N LEU A 82 -10.07 -0.94 10.45
CA LEU A 82 -9.19 -1.06 11.61
C LEU A 82 -7.72 -1.14 11.16
N GLY A 83 -7.42 -1.96 10.15
CA GLY A 83 -6.08 -2.06 9.61
C GLY A 83 -5.55 -0.72 9.13
N ARG A 84 -6.32 0.00 8.29
CA ARG A 84 -5.91 1.32 7.79
C ARG A 84 -5.70 2.34 8.90
N PHE A 85 -6.56 2.33 9.93
CA PHE A 85 -6.41 3.20 11.08
C PHE A 85 -5.09 2.95 11.81
N TYR A 86 -4.80 1.67 12.13
CA TYR A 86 -3.57 1.32 12.82
C TYR A 86 -2.32 1.48 11.94
N ASP A 87 -2.40 1.25 10.65
CA ASP A 87 -1.32 1.57 9.72
C ASP A 87 -0.99 3.07 9.71
N GLY A 88 -2.01 3.92 9.82
CA GLY A 88 -1.85 5.38 9.85
C GLY A 88 -1.23 5.93 11.14
N ILE A 89 -1.42 5.25 12.28
CA ILE A 89 -0.90 5.73 13.59
C ILE A 89 0.37 5.01 14.05
N THR A 90 0.79 3.95 13.33
CA THR A 90 2.01 3.21 13.68
C THR A 90 3.16 3.55 12.74
N PRO A 91 4.40 3.61 13.26
CA PRO A 91 5.57 3.81 12.42
C PRO A 91 5.67 2.71 11.38
N PHE A 92 6.06 3.09 10.16
CA PHE A 92 6.24 2.17 9.01
C PHE A 92 4.98 1.38 8.62
N SER A 93 3.78 1.83 9.02
CA SER A 93 2.51 1.15 8.71
C SER A 93 2.50 -0.33 9.10
N THR A 94 3.07 -0.67 10.26
CA THR A 94 3.24 -2.07 10.71
C THR A 94 2.13 -2.57 11.62
N GLY A 95 1.32 -1.66 12.19
CA GLY A 95 0.33 -2.01 13.22
C GLY A 95 -0.98 -2.58 12.69
N GLY A 96 -1.30 -2.35 11.44
CA GLY A 96 -2.58 -2.77 10.88
C GLY A 96 -2.76 -4.28 10.84
N GLN A 97 -1.74 -5.02 10.39
CA GLN A 97 -1.83 -6.48 10.26
C GLN A 97 -2.03 -7.19 11.61
N PRO A 98 -1.24 -6.94 12.66
CA PRO A 98 -1.48 -7.53 13.97
C PRO A 98 -2.86 -7.22 14.53
N MET A 99 -3.34 -5.98 14.36
CA MET A 99 -4.65 -5.58 14.85
C MET A 99 -5.79 -6.20 14.06
N GLN A 100 -5.62 -6.44 12.78
CA GLN A 100 -6.57 -7.20 11.97
C GLN A 100 -6.71 -8.63 12.45
N ILE A 101 -5.57 -9.30 12.71
CA ILE A 101 -5.56 -10.68 13.27
C ILE A 101 -6.24 -10.70 14.64
N TYR A 102 -5.87 -9.79 15.52
CA TYR A 102 -6.47 -9.68 16.85
C TYR A 102 -7.98 -9.48 16.77
N TYR A 103 -8.46 -8.52 15.96
CA TYR A 103 -9.89 -8.27 15.83
C TYR A 103 -10.65 -9.49 15.29
N MET A 104 -10.11 -10.20 14.30
CA MET A 104 -10.75 -11.39 13.75
C MET A 104 -10.83 -12.52 14.78
N THR A 105 -9.81 -12.68 15.62
CA THR A 105 -9.84 -13.68 16.71
C THR A 105 -10.91 -13.34 17.75
N THR A 106 -11.13 -12.08 18.09
CA THR A 106 -12.24 -11.67 18.97
C THR A 106 -13.62 -11.94 18.36
N LYS A 107 -13.70 -12.16 17.03
CA LYS A 107 -14.94 -12.50 16.31
C LYS A 107 -15.11 -14.01 16.07
N GLY A 108 -14.30 -14.82 16.75
CA GLY A 108 -14.39 -16.28 16.71
C GLY A 108 -13.75 -16.93 15.49
N VAL A 109 -12.82 -16.24 14.83
CA VAL A 109 -11.94 -16.84 13.82
C VAL A 109 -10.68 -17.32 14.52
N SER A 110 -10.20 -18.51 14.22
CA SER A 110 -8.96 -19.00 14.85
C SER A 110 -7.76 -18.12 14.50
N GLY A 111 -6.74 -18.08 15.36
CA GLY A 111 -5.55 -17.28 15.12
C GLY A 111 -4.82 -17.66 13.82
N ALA A 112 -4.78 -18.96 13.52
CA ALA A 112 -4.17 -19.47 12.27
C ALA A 112 -4.95 -19.01 11.03
N GLU A 113 -6.28 -19.14 11.03
CA GLU A 113 -7.13 -18.67 9.93
C GLU A 113 -7.06 -17.15 9.76
N SER A 114 -7.08 -16.40 10.86
CA SER A 114 -6.95 -14.94 10.84
C SER A 114 -5.62 -14.51 10.23
N SER A 115 -4.53 -15.15 10.61
CA SER A 115 -3.20 -14.90 10.05
C SER A 115 -3.15 -15.24 8.56
N ALA A 116 -3.71 -16.39 8.17
CA ALA A 116 -3.76 -16.79 6.76
C ALA A 116 -4.55 -15.80 5.90
N ILE A 117 -5.70 -15.32 6.38
CA ILE A 117 -6.53 -14.33 5.67
C ILE A 117 -5.77 -13.02 5.46
N VAL A 118 -5.13 -12.51 6.53
CA VAL A 118 -4.37 -11.26 6.46
C VAL A 118 -3.17 -11.39 5.54
N LEU A 119 -2.45 -12.54 5.59
CA LEU A 119 -1.32 -12.81 4.72
C LEU A 119 -1.73 -12.94 3.24
N ILE A 120 -2.78 -13.68 2.93
CA ILE A 120 -3.29 -13.81 1.55
C ILE A 120 -3.64 -12.44 0.98
N ARG A 121 -4.33 -11.60 1.77
CA ARG A 121 -4.65 -10.23 1.36
C ARG A 121 -3.39 -9.39 1.12
N TYR A 122 -2.42 -9.47 2.02
CA TYR A 122 -1.17 -8.73 1.93
C TYR A 122 -0.38 -9.12 0.68
N PHE A 123 -0.22 -10.43 0.44
CA PHE A 123 0.45 -10.92 -0.75
C PHE A 123 -0.26 -10.53 -2.04
N GLY A 124 -1.59 -10.65 -2.09
CA GLY A 124 -2.36 -10.19 -3.23
C GLY A 124 -2.17 -8.69 -3.51
N THR A 125 -2.01 -7.88 -2.47
CA THR A 125 -1.72 -6.46 -2.61
C THR A 125 -0.31 -6.22 -3.17
N ILE A 126 0.71 -6.92 -2.66
CA ILE A 126 2.09 -6.80 -3.17
C ILE A 126 2.16 -7.22 -4.65
N PHE A 127 1.55 -8.34 -5.03
CA PHE A 127 1.51 -8.78 -6.42
C PHE A 127 0.83 -7.75 -7.32
N ALA A 128 -0.29 -7.18 -6.88
CA ALA A 128 -1.00 -6.15 -7.65
C ALA A 128 -0.14 -4.89 -7.83
N PHE A 129 0.51 -4.40 -6.78
CA PHE A 129 1.40 -3.25 -6.88
C PHE A 129 2.61 -3.52 -7.77
N THR A 130 3.22 -4.69 -7.65
CA THR A 130 4.36 -5.09 -8.51
C THR A 130 3.96 -5.16 -9.97
N PHE A 131 2.80 -5.77 -10.26
CA PHE A 131 2.28 -5.87 -11.63
C PHE A 131 1.95 -4.49 -12.22
N LEU A 132 1.23 -3.65 -11.48
CA LEU A 132 0.89 -2.30 -11.91
C LEU A 132 2.12 -1.41 -12.06
N GLY A 133 3.09 -1.54 -11.15
CA GLY A 133 4.36 -0.84 -11.24
C GLY A 133 5.16 -1.22 -12.49
N ALA A 134 5.26 -2.52 -12.78
CA ALA A 134 5.92 -3.01 -13.98
C ALA A 134 5.20 -2.52 -15.25
N LEU A 135 3.88 -2.62 -15.28
CA LEU A 135 3.05 -2.14 -16.40
C LEU A 135 3.23 -0.63 -16.61
N SER A 136 3.19 0.15 -15.54
CA SER A 136 3.38 1.61 -15.59
C SER A 136 4.77 1.98 -16.13
N MET A 137 5.82 1.27 -15.70
CA MET A 137 7.19 1.50 -16.20
C MET A 137 7.31 1.17 -17.68
N ILE A 138 6.75 0.04 -18.12
CA ILE A 138 6.76 -0.37 -19.53
C ILE A 138 6.00 0.65 -20.39
N LEU A 139 4.80 1.03 -19.97
CA LEU A 139 4.00 2.03 -20.70
C LEU A 139 4.68 3.40 -20.72
N GLY A 140 5.31 3.81 -19.62
CA GLY A 140 6.09 5.05 -19.53
C GLY A 140 7.21 5.11 -20.55
N VAL A 141 7.91 3.99 -20.75
CA VAL A 141 8.99 3.87 -21.77
C VAL A 141 8.40 3.85 -23.19
N VAL A 142 7.35 3.04 -23.42
CA VAL A 142 6.75 2.87 -24.75
C VAL A 142 6.12 4.15 -25.27
N PHE A 143 5.45 4.91 -24.40
CA PHE A 143 4.78 6.15 -24.77
C PHE A 143 5.67 7.39 -24.62
N GLY A 144 6.94 7.25 -24.24
CA GLY A 144 7.85 8.37 -24.08
C GLY A 144 7.38 9.42 -23.05
N VAL A 145 6.63 9.01 -22.04
CA VAL A 145 5.99 9.92 -21.06
C VAL A 145 7.02 10.79 -20.33
N LEU A 146 8.24 10.30 -20.22
CA LEU A 146 9.34 11.01 -19.55
C LEU A 146 10.26 11.74 -20.51
N ASP A 147 9.99 11.66 -21.83
CA ASP A 147 10.81 12.34 -22.84
C ASP A 147 10.64 13.85 -22.72
N GLY A 148 11.74 14.57 -22.63
CA GLY A 148 11.75 16.03 -22.46
C GLY A 148 11.69 16.54 -21.02
N ILE A 149 11.58 15.65 -20.02
CA ILE A 149 11.64 16.05 -18.62
C ILE A 149 13.11 16.06 -18.16
N SER A 150 13.56 17.19 -17.61
CA SER A 150 14.89 17.27 -16.98
C SER A 150 15.00 16.24 -15.84
N GLY A 151 16.02 15.37 -15.89
CA GLY A 151 16.18 14.30 -14.89
C GLY A 151 15.39 13.02 -15.19
N SER A 152 14.77 12.86 -16.36
CA SER A 152 14.02 11.67 -16.76
C SER A 152 14.82 10.37 -16.58
N THR A 153 16.11 10.39 -16.88
CA THR A 153 16.99 9.23 -16.69
C THR A 153 17.10 8.81 -15.22
N ILE A 154 17.20 9.78 -14.31
CA ILE A 154 17.27 9.51 -12.86
C ILE A 154 15.94 8.91 -12.39
N LEU A 155 14.82 9.45 -12.84
CA LEU A 155 13.48 8.94 -12.51
C LEU A 155 13.27 7.51 -13.04
N MET A 156 13.70 7.23 -14.26
CA MET A 156 13.65 5.88 -14.83
C MET A 156 14.51 4.90 -14.03
N VAL A 157 15.76 5.24 -13.74
CA VAL A 157 16.66 4.38 -12.97
C VAL A 157 16.10 4.13 -11.57
N ALA A 158 15.63 5.17 -10.89
CA ALA A 158 15.00 5.04 -9.58
C ALA A 158 13.74 4.15 -9.62
N GLY A 159 12.92 4.29 -10.65
CA GLY A 159 11.73 3.46 -10.88
C GLY A 159 12.08 1.98 -11.09
N TRP A 160 13.08 1.67 -11.91
CA TRP A 160 13.55 0.29 -12.13
C TRP A 160 14.17 -0.32 -10.87
N ILE A 161 14.95 0.45 -10.11
CA ILE A 161 15.50 0.01 -8.82
C ILE A 161 14.36 -0.27 -7.83
N GLY A 162 13.39 0.63 -7.71
CA GLY A 162 12.22 0.45 -6.85
C GLY A 162 11.40 -0.79 -7.22
N LEU A 163 11.20 -1.03 -8.52
CA LEU A 163 10.53 -2.23 -9.02
C LEU A 163 11.33 -3.50 -8.69
N ALA A 164 12.65 -3.49 -8.90
CA ALA A 164 13.51 -4.63 -8.59
C ALA A 164 13.47 -4.98 -7.09
N VAL A 165 13.55 -3.98 -6.22
CA VAL A 165 13.43 -4.18 -4.77
C VAL A 165 12.05 -4.73 -4.41
N ASN A 166 10.98 -4.22 -5.03
CA ASN A 166 9.62 -4.69 -4.78
C ASN A 166 9.38 -6.14 -5.24
N LEU A 167 10.10 -6.60 -6.27
CA LEU A 167 10.05 -7.98 -6.77
C LEU A 167 10.68 -9.00 -5.83
N ILE A 168 11.60 -8.61 -4.96
CA ILE A 168 12.29 -9.53 -4.06
C ILE A 168 11.29 -10.32 -3.20
N LEU A 169 10.33 -9.63 -2.60
CA LEU A 169 9.38 -10.25 -1.68
C LEU A 169 8.42 -11.25 -2.38
N PRO A 170 7.75 -10.90 -3.49
CA PRO A 170 6.93 -11.85 -4.25
C PRO A 170 7.70 -13.07 -4.75
N ILE A 171 8.94 -12.88 -5.23
CA ILE A 171 9.78 -13.99 -5.70
C ILE A 171 10.14 -14.91 -4.54
N PHE A 172 10.56 -14.36 -3.41
CA PHE A 172 10.89 -15.12 -2.21
C PHE A 172 9.71 -15.97 -1.73
N ILE A 173 8.51 -15.37 -1.67
CA ILE A 173 7.29 -16.07 -1.26
C ILE A 173 6.93 -17.18 -2.23
N THR A 174 6.96 -16.89 -3.54
CA THR A 174 6.65 -17.87 -4.58
C THR A 174 7.64 -19.04 -4.51
N PHE A 175 8.92 -18.75 -4.32
CA PHE A 175 9.95 -19.77 -4.13
C PHE A 175 9.64 -20.68 -2.92
N PHE A 176 9.27 -20.12 -1.77
CA PHE A 176 8.91 -20.91 -0.58
C PHE A 176 7.64 -21.74 -0.76
N ILE A 177 6.65 -21.23 -1.48
CA ILE A 177 5.40 -21.97 -1.75
C ILE A 177 5.63 -23.11 -2.74
N CYS A 178 6.45 -22.88 -3.77
CA CYS A 178 6.71 -23.87 -4.83
C CYS A 178 7.69 -24.96 -4.44
N LEU A 179 8.43 -24.81 -3.32
CA LEU A 179 9.38 -25.81 -2.81
C LEU A 179 8.88 -26.46 -1.51
N PRO A 180 7.85 -27.30 -1.56
CA PRO A 180 7.25 -27.92 -0.38
C PRO A 180 8.23 -28.79 0.43
N GLY A 181 9.32 -29.24 -0.19
CA GLY A 181 10.39 -30.01 0.48
C GLY A 181 11.26 -29.18 1.44
N LEU A 182 11.28 -27.84 1.31
CA LEU A 182 11.99 -26.95 2.24
C LEU A 182 11.12 -26.60 3.45
N ALA A 183 9.81 -26.43 3.26
CA ALA A 183 8.88 -26.14 4.35
C ALA A 183 8.80 -27.26 5.39
N SER A 184 8.90 -28.53 4.96
CA SER A 184 8.89 -29.68 5.86
C SER A 184 10.18 -29.83 6.70
N ARG A 185 11.29 -29.24 6.28
CA ARG A 185 12.56 -29.28 7.04
C ARG A 185 12.69 -28.16 8.08
N CYS A 186 11.89 -27.12 8.00
CA CYS A 186 11.86 -26.03 8.99
C CYS A 186 10.87 -26.27 10.14
N THR A 187 10.08 -27.36 10.09
CA THR A 187 9.09 -27.71 11.12
C THR A 187 9.50 -28.92 11.98
N THR A 188 10.67 -29.47 11.78
CA THR A 188 11.34 -30.46 12.65
C THR A 188 12.51 -29.80 13.37
#